data_d254ef7e095e39d1e0a5ac66ab947ee0
#
_entry.id   d254ef7e095e39d1e0a5ac66ab947ee0
#
_cell.length_a   1.000
_cell.length_b   1.000
_cell.length_c   1.000
_cell.angle_alpha   90.00
_cell.angle_beta   90.00
_cell.angle_gamma   90.00
#
_symmetry.space_group_name_H-M   'P 1'
#
loop_
_entity.id
_entity.type
_entity.pdbx_description
1 polymer ?
#
loop_
_entity_poly.entity_id
_entity_poly.type
_entity_poly.pdbx_seq_one_letter_code
_entity_poly.pdbx_strand_id
1 'polypeptide(L)'
;MGKKRERLEVIRDVLKAIRENRSIKPTRLLYASNLSPQMFKEYINELIEKKFIILEVNKKEKKYFSLTKKGYDFLEEYRSIENFIENFGL
;
A
#
# COMPACT_ATOMS: atom_id res chain seq x y z
N MET A 1 -10.80 8.38 20.41
CA MET A 1 -10.18 7.09 20.22
C MET A 1 -10.33 6.59 18.80
N GLY A 2 -9.23 6.33 18.15
CA GLY A 2 -9.23 5.91 16.77
C GLY A 2 -9.72 4.47 16.59
N LYS A 3 -10.45 4.25 15.52
CA LYS A 3 -10.87 2.93 15.13
C LYS A 3 -9.68 2.19 14.53
N LYS A 4 -9.47 0.95 14.95
CA LYS A 4 -8.39 0.14 14.41
C LYS A 4 -8.70 -0.20 12.95
N ARG A 5 -7.75 0.06 12.05
CA ARG A 5 -7.95 -0.26 10.64
C ARG A 5 -7.93 -1.77 10.43
N GLU A 6 -8.82 -2.22 9.54
CA GLU A 6 -8.83 -3.59 9.10
C GLU A 6 -7.60 -3.87 8.23
N ARG A 7 -7.20 -5.14 8.15
CA ARG A 7 -6.04 -5.55 7.37
C ARG A 7 -6.10 -5.06 5.90
N LEU A 8 -7.26 -5.24 5.25
CA LEU A 8 -7.40 -4.82 3.86
C LEU A 8 -7.33 -3.30 3.70
N GLU A 9 -7.82 -2.57 4.69
CA GLU A 9 -7.72 -1.11 4.67
C GLU A 9 -6.27 -0.65 4.78
N VAL A 10 -5.48 -1.32 5.62
CA VAL A 10 -4.05 -1.01 5.75
C VAL A 10 -3.34 -1.27 4.41
N ILE A 11 -3.61 -2.42 3.80
CA ILE A 11 -3.02 -2.78 2.51
C ILE A 11 -3.40 -1.73 1.45
N ARG A 12 -4.69 -1.37 1.39
CA ARG A 12 -5.15 -0.33 0.48
C ARG A 12 -4.39 0.98 0.69
N ASP A 13 -4.25 1.41 1.94
CA ASP A 13 -3.60 2.67 2.26
C ASP A 13 -2.12 2.66 1.84
N VAL A 14 -1.42 1.56 2.08
CA VAL A 14 -0.03 1.41 1.68
C VAL A 14 0.10 1.46 0.16
N LEU A 15 -0.71 0.66 -0.54
CA LEU A 15 -0.66 0.62 -2.00
C LEU A 15 -1.06 1.96 -2.63
N LYS A 16 -2.04 2.63 -2.05
CA LYS A 16 -2.50 3.93 -2.52
C LYS A 16 -1.40 4.99 -2.38
N ALA A 17 -0.66 4.98 -1.26
CA ALA A 17 0.44 5.90 -1.06
C ALA A 17 1.53 5.69 -2.12
N ILE A 18 1.82 4.45 -2.47
CA ILE A 18 2.80 4.15 -3.51
C ILE A 18 2.28 4.63 -4.87
N ARG A 19 1.02 4.36 -5.19
CA ARG A 19 0.42 4.78 -6.46
C ARG A 19 0.48 6.29 -6.64
N GLU A 20 0.15 7.05 -5.61
CA GLU A 20 0.12 8.51 -5.68
C GLU A 20 1.49 9.13 -5.92
N ASN A 21 2.55 8.43 -5.55
CA ASN A 21 3.92 8.88 -5.71
C ASN A 21 4.65 8.18 -6.86
N ARG A 22 3.99 7.28 -7.59
CA ARG A 22 4.54 6.40 -8.62
C ARG A 22 5.62 5.45 -8.07
N SER A 23 6.59 5.99 -7.38
CA SER A 23 7.56 5.25 -6.59
C SER A 23 7.82 6.07 -5.33
N ILE A 24 8.12 5.41 -4.23
CA ILE A 24 8.25 6.07 -2.94
C ILE A 24 9.40 5.47 -2.13
N LYS A 25 10.13 6.32 -1.45
CA LYS A 25 11.22 5.88 -0.56
C LYS A 25 10.64 5.14 0.65
N PRO A 26 11.34 4.10 1.13
CA PRO A 26 10.86 3.34 2.30
C PRO A 26 10.51 4.20 3.52
N THR A 27 11.37 5.15 3.86
CA THR A 27 11.13 6.02 5.01
C THR A 27 9.86 6.85 4.84
N ARG A 28 9.65 7.38 3.64
CA ARG A 28 8.48 8.19 3.35
C ARG A 28 7.21 7.35 3.40
N LEU A 29 7.28 6.11 2.89
CA LEU A 29 6.15 5.21 2.93
C LEU A 29 5.80 4.81 4.35
N LEU A 30 6.80 4.59 5.20
CA LEU A 30 6.59 4.31 6.61
C LEU A 30 5.73 5.41 7.25
N TYR A 31 6.10 6.67 7.05
CA TYR A 31 5.34 7.79 7.61
C TYR A 31 3.94 7.88 6.99
N ALA A 32 3.85 7.71 5.67
CA ALA A 32 2.56 7.79 4.98
C ALA A 32 1.59 6.69 5.39
N SER A 33 2.10 5.52 5.76
CA SER A 33 1.28 4.37 6.15
C SER A 33 0.68 4.51 7.55
N ASN A 34 1.27 5.37 8.37
CA ASN A 34 0.88 5.56 9.77
C ASN A 34 0.92 4.26 10.58
N LEU A 35 1.90 3.42 10.28
CA LEU A 35 2.14 2.16 10.97
C LEU A 35 3.37 2.28 11.85
N SER A 36 3.46 1.43 12.89
CA SER A 36 4.70 1.28 13.62
C SER A 36 5.76 0.66 12.70
N PRO A 37 7.05 0.89 12.95
CA PRO A 37 8.09 0.30 12.11
C PRO A 37 8.00 -1.22 12.01
N GLN A 38 7.63 -1.92 13.08
CA GLN A 38 7.50 -3.37 13.06
C GLN A 38 6.31 -3.82 12.20
N MET A 39 5.15 -3.20 12.37
CA MET A 39 3.97 -3.51 11.56
C MET A 39 4.24 -3.21 10.09
N PHE A 40 4.88 -2.07 9.82
CA PHE A 40 5.25 -1.69 8.46
C PHE A 40 6.11 -2.77 7.80
N LYS A 41 7.13 -3.23 8.50
CA LYS A 41 8.03 -4.27 7.99
C LYS A 41 7.26 -5.55 7.64
N GLU A 42 6.35 -5.96 8.51
CA GLU A 42 5.55 -7.17 8.27
C GLU A 42 4.66 -7.03 7.05
N TYR A 43 3.95 -5.91 6.92
CA TYR A 43 3.10 -5.66 5.74
C TYR A 43 3.91 -5.57 4.46
N ILE A 44 5.02 -4.84 4.48
CA ILE A 44 5.86 -4.66 3.29
C ILE A 44 6.42 -6.01 2.84
N ASN A 45 6.93 -6.83 3.76
CA ASN A 45 7.46 -8.14 3.41
C ASN A 45 6.40 -9.01 2.76
N GLU A 46 5.19 -8.99 3.30
CA GLU A 46 4.07 -9.75 2.72
C GLU A 46 3.70 -9.25 1.33
N LEU A 47 3.63 -7.93 1.16
CA LEU A 47 3.25 -7.34 -0.12
C LEU A 47 4.30 -7.63 -1.20
N ILE A 48 5.57 -7.64 -0.83
CA ILE A 48 6.64 -8.02 -1.76
C ILE A 48 6.54 -9.50 -2.10
N GLU A 49 6.38 -10.35 -1.10
CA GLU A 49 6.27 -11.79 -1.30
C GLU A 49 5.11 -12.16 -2.21
N LYS A 50 3.98 -11.51 -2.02
CA LYS A 50 2.78 -11.74 -2.83
C LYS A 50 2.76 -10.94 -4.13
N LYS A 51 3.84 -10.21 -4.41
CA LYS A 51 4.05 -9.49 -5.67
C LYS A 51 3.06 -8.35 -5.95
N PHE A 52 2.57 -7.72 -4.90
CA PHE A 52 1.79 -6.48 -5.05
C PHE A 52 2.68 -5.27 -5.27
N ILE A 53 3.87 -5.32 -4.69
CA ILE A 53 4.86 -4.25 -4.82
C ILE A 53 6.22 -4.84 -5.12
N ILE A 54 7.10 -4.00 -5.65
CA ILE A 54 8.52 -4.36 -5.85
C ILE A 54 9.39 -3.32 -5.21
N LEU A 55 10.55 -3.76 -4.75
CA LEU A 55 11.59 -2.86 -4.27
C LEU A 55 12.60 -2.68 -5.40
N GLU A 56 12.76 -1.45 -5.84
CA GLU A 56 13.71 -1.11 -6.90
C GLU A 56 14.89 -0.35 -6.31
N VAL A 57 16.06 -0.54 -6.92
CA VAL A 57 17.29 0.16 -6.53
C VAL A 57 17.78 0.90 -7.75
N ASN A 58 17.96 2.22 -7.63
CA ASN A 58 18.44 3.03 -8.75
C ASN A 58 19.97 3.00 -8.84
N LYS A 59 20.52 3.74 -9.82
CA LYS A 59 21.97 3.79 -10.07
C LYS A 59 22.78 4.35 -8.90
N LYS A 60 22.12 5.11 -8.03
CA LYS A 60 22.75 5.68 -6.83
C LYS A 60 22.52 4.81 -5.60
N GLU A 61 22.10 3.56 -5.79
CA GLU A 61 21.81 2.61 -4.73
C GLU A 61 20.69 3.04 -3.80
N LYS A 62 19.83 3.94 -4.26
CA LYS A 62 18.66 4.38 -3.49
C LYS A 62 17.50 3.45 -3.76
N LYS A 63 16.80 3.12 -2.68
CA LYS A 63 15.67 2.16 -2.72
C LYS A 63 14.35 2.88 -2.86
N TYR A 64 13.46 2.30 -3.69
CA TYR A 64 12.10 2.80 -3.90
C TYR A 64 11.14 1.63 -4.02
N PHE A 65 9.92 1.83 -3.53
CA PHE A 65 8.83 0.88 -3.75
C PHE A 65 7.97 1.34 -4.91
N SER A 66 7.53 0.40 -5.73
CA SER A 66 6.61 0.66 -6.84
C SER A 66 5.54 -0.41 -6.86
N LEU A 67 4.37 -0.09 -7.40
CA LEU A 67 3.31 -1.07 -7.58
C LEU A 67 3.58 -1.96 -8.79
N THR A 68 3.20 -3.23 -8.66
CA THR A 68 3.10 -4.13 -9.80
C THR A 68 1.71 -3.97 -10.40
N LYS A 69 1.48 -4.64 -11.54
CA LYS A 69 0.14 -4.71 -12.12
C LYS A 69 -0.86 -5.27 -11.11
N LYS A 70 -0.46 -6.30 -10.37
CA LYS A 70 -1.31 -6.89 -9.34
C LYS A 70 -1.69 -5.88 -8.26
N GLY A 71 -0.76 -5.00 -7.88
CA GLY A 71 -1.04 -3.93 -6.93
C GLY A 71 -2.06 -2.93 -7.46
N TYR A 72 -1.92 -2.52 -8.71
CA TYR A 72 -2.89 -1.64 -9.35
C TYR A 72 -4.26 -2.31 -9.45
N ASP A 73 -4.30 -3.58 -9.86
CA ASP A 73 -5.55 -4.32 -9.98
C ASP A 73 -6.26 -4.43 -8.64
N PHE A 74 -5.51 -4.66 -7.57
CA PHE A 74 -6.08 -4.70 -6.22
C PHE A 74 -6.78 -3.38 -5.87
N LEU A 75 -6.13 -2.25 -6.15
CA LEU A 75 -6.72 -0.94 -5.85
C LEU A 75 -7.98 -0.68 -6.65
N GLU A 76 -8.01 -1.09 -7.92
CA GLU A 76 -9.20 -0.94 -8.76
C GLU A 76 -10.37 -1.78 -8.22
N GLU A 77 -10.10 -3.03 -7.86
CA GLU A 77 -11.14 -3.90 -7.29
C GLU A 77 -11.64 -3.38 -5.95
N TYR A 78 -10.71 -2.91 -5.10
CA TYR A 78 -11.08 -2.37 -3.81
C TYR A 78 -11.98 -1.14 -3.96
N ARG A 79 -11.65 -0.27 -4.90
CA ARG A 79 -12.43 0.92 -5.20
C ARG A 79 -13.85 0.56 -5.64
N SER A 80 -13.99 -0.48 -6.46
CA SER A 80 -15.29 -0.95 -6.92
C SER A 80 -16.15 -1.41 -5.75
N ILE A 81 -15.54 -2.13 -4.79
CA ILE A 81 -16.24 -2.60 -3.60
C ILE A 81 -16.68 -1.42 -2.73
N GLU A 82 -15.80 -0.45 -2.54
CA GLU A 82 -16.13 0.75 -1.77
C GLU A 82 -17.29 1.52 -2.40
N ASN A 83 -17.28 1.69 -3.71
CA ASN A 83 -18.36 2.36 -4.44
C ASN A 83 -19.68 1.60 -4.31
N PHE A 84 -19.60 0.27 -4.39
CA PHE A 84 -20.79 -0.58 -4.21
C PHE A 84 -21.40 -0.35 -2.83
N ILE A 85 -20.59 -0.42 -1.79
CA ILE A 85 -21.05 -0.23 -0.41
C ILE A 85 -21.67 1.15 -0.22
N GLU A 86 -21.01 2.17 -0.75
CA GLU A 86 -21.50 3.55 -0.65
C GLU A 86 -22.83 3.74 -1.38
N ASN A 87 -22.96 3.16 -2.57
CA ASN A 87 -24.19 3.29 -3.36
C ASN A 87 -25.40 2.65 -2.69
N PHE A 88 -25.17 1.68 -1.83
CA PHE A 88 -26.26 1.03 -1.08
C PHE A 88 -26.45 1.62 0.32
N GLY A 89 -25.72 2.68 0.65
CA GLY A 89 -25.84 3.34 1.94
C GLY A 89 -25.25 2.54 3.09
N LEU A 90 -24.38 1.60 2.78
CA LEU A 90 -23.70 0.80 3.80
C LEU A 90 -22.36 1.45 4.20
#